data_574136a5682e0163341dea8af772b52a
#
_entry.id   574136a5682e0163341dea8af772b52a
#
_cell.length_a   1.000
_cell.length_b   1.000
_cell.length_c   1.000
_cell.angle_alpha   90.00
_cell.angle_beta   90.00
_cell.angle_gamma   90.00
#
_symmetry.space_group_name_H-M   'P 1'
#
loop_
_entity.id
_entity.type
_entity.pdbx_description
1 polymer ?
#
loop_
_entity_poly.entity_id
_entity_poly.type
_entity_poly.pdbx_seq_one_letter_code
_entity_poly.pdbx_strand_id
1 'polypeptide(L)'
;MTAVVVADPGPLIGLARIDRLSILASLYGSVLVPELVLAELHVESDRPGARALSAAVAQGTIRQQALADHSATELARLGLLLDAGEASAILLAEQTQCRFLLIDERRGRQIARGRGIPVVGLAGVLLAAKRSGLLPSVASTLADLSREGYRLSDALVSEVLRLAGEAESAG
;
A
#
# COMPACT_ATOMS: atom_id res chain seq x y z
N MET A 1 -10.51 -0.45 20.05
CA MET A 1 -10.60 -0.89 18.62
C MET A 1 -9.35 -0.46 17.89
N THR A 2 -8.64 -1.38 17.33
CA THR A 2 -7.48 -1.08 16.49
C THR A 2 -7.98 -0.56 15.14
N ALA A 3 -7.56 0.63 14.74
CA ALA A 3 -7.91 1.17 13.45
C ALA A 3 -7.24 0.35 12.34
N VAL A 4 -8.01 -0.19 11.41
CA VAL A 4 -7.52 -1.05 10.34
C VAL A 4 -6.93 -0.25 9.20
N VAL A 5 -5.90 -0.78 8.57
CA VAL A 5 -5.32 -0.30 7.32
C VAL A 5 -5.74 -1.26 6.21
N VAL A 6 -6.24 -0.73 5.11
CA VAL A 6 -6.54 -1.51 3.90
C VAL A 6 -5.46 -1.19 2.86
N ALA A 7 -5.03 -2.18 2.11
CA ALA A 7 -3.96 -2.00 1.14
C ALA A 7 -4.36 -2.47 -0.27
N ASP A 8 -3.95 -1.68 -1.26
CA ASP A 8 -3.92 -2.04 -2.67
C ASP A 8 -2.68 -2.90 -2.99
N PRO A 9 -2.68 -3.72 -4.06
CA PRO A 9 -1.56 -4.63 -4.33
C PRO A 9 -0.23 -3.93 -4.60
N GLY A 10 -0.24 -2.79 -5.29
CA GLY A 10 0.98 -2.11 -5.74
C GLY A 10 2.00 -1.86 -4.63
N PRO A 11 1.64 -1.15 -3.56
CA PRO A 11 2.55 -0.89 -2.43
C PRO A 11 3.06 -2.16 -1.75
N LEU A 12 2.22 -3.19 -1.64
CA LEU A 12 2.60 -4.48 -1.04
C LEU A 12 3.65 -5.19 -1.89
N ILE A 13 3.44 -5.24 -3.21
CA ILE A 13 4.39 -5.83 -4.15
C ILE A 13 5.71 -5.05 -4.14
N GLY A 14 5.64 -3.73 -4.12
CA GLY A 14 6.84 -2.88 -4.04
C GLY A 14 7.69 -3.18 -2.80
N LEU A 15 7.07 -3.20 -1.63
CA LEU A 15 7.77 -3.53 -0.37
C LEU A 15 8.28 -4.97 -0.35
N ALA A 16 7.54 -5.92 -0.92
CA ALA A 16 7.96 -7.31 -1.01
C ALA A 16 9.23 -7.49 -1.84
N ARG A 17 9.31 -6.78 -2.97
CA ARG A 17 10.46 -6.86 -3.87
C ARG A 17 11.76 -6.34 -3.27
N ILE A 18 11.68 -5.43 -2.33
CA ILE A 18 12.84 -4.90 -1.59
C ILE A 18 12.99 -5.49 -0.19
N ASP A 19 12.21 -6.54 0.12
CA ASP A 19 12.21 -7.23 1.41
C ASP A 19 11.98 -6.31 2.61
N ARG A 20 10.96 -5.44 2.51
CA ARG A 20 10.60 -4.44 3.54
C ARG A 20 9.15 -4.52 4.02
N LEU A 21 8.44 -5.64 3.79
CA LEU A 21 7.08 -5.82 4.29
C LEU A 21 6.98 -5.75 5.82
N SER A 22 8.05 -6.09 6.53
CA SER A 22 8.12 -5.99 8.00
C SER A 22 7.83 -4.59 8.53
N ILE A 23 8.04 -3.54 7.73
CA ILE A 23 7.68 -2.17 8.07
C ILE A 23 6.20 -2.06 8.39
N LEU A 24 5.34 -2.69 7.60
CA LEU A 24 3.89 -2.68 7.80
C LEU A 24 3.50 -3.38 9.12
N ALA A 25 4.13 -4.52 9.40
CA ALA A 25 3.92 -5.23 10.67
C ALA A 25 4.31 -4.37 11.86
N SER A 26 5.46 -3.72 11.79
CA SER A 26 5.99 -2.89 12.88
C SER A 26 5.16 -1.61 13.10
N LEU A 27 4.68 -0.97 12.03
CA LEU A 27 3.90 0.26 12.13
C LEU A 27 2.42 0.03 12.46
N TYR A 28 1.83 -1.00 11.86
CA TYR A 28 0.37 -1.17 11.86
C TYR A 28 -0.11 -2.54 12.36
N GLY A 29 0.80 -3.45 12.65
CA GLY A 29 0.47 -4.83 13.04
C GLY A 29 0.05 -5.68 11.85
N SER A 30 -1.02 -5.30 11.18
CA SER A 30 -1.51 -5.99 9.98
C SER A 30 -2.17 -5.01 9.02
N VAL A 31 -2.30 -5.44 7.76
CA VAL A 31 -3.10 -4.77 6.74
C VAL A 31 -4.15 -5.73 6.21
N LEU A 32 -5.32 -5.21 5.89
CA LEU A 32 -6.42 -5.98 5.30
C LEU A 32 -6.40 -5.82 3.79
N VAL A 33 -6.67 -6.91 3.11
CA VAL A 33 -6.85 -6.94 1.65
C VAL A 33 -8.11 -7.70 1.29
N PRO A 34 -8.88 -7.27 0.28
CA PRO A 34 -9.97 -8.08 -0.24
C PRO A 34 -9.43 -9.26 -1.06
N GLU A 35 -10.30 -10.23 -1.36
CA GLU A 35 -9.93 -11.44 -2.11
C GLU A 35 -9.27 -11.12 -3.46
N LEU A 36 -9.80 -10.15 -4.20
CA LEU A 36 -9.25 -9.76 -5.51
C LEU A 36 -7.83 -9.19 -5.40
N VAL A 37 -7.55 -8.42 -4.35
CA VAL A 37 -6.19 -7.92 -4.09
C VAL A 37 -5.26 -9.08 -3.74
N LEU A 38 -5.68 -9.99 -2.87
CA LEU A 38 -4.87 -11.16 -2.52
C LEU A 38 -4.52 -11.99 -3.75
N ALA A 39 -5.49 -12.20 -4.65
CA ALA A 39 -5.26 -12.91 -5.91
C ALA A 39 -4.20 -12.21 -6.79
N GLU A 40 -4.22 -10.90 -6.87
CA GLU A 40 -3.24 -10.12 -7.64
C GLU A 40 -1.83 -10.15 -7.05
N LEU A 41 -1.65 -10.50 -5.78
CA LEU A 41 -0.33 -10.65 -5.17
C LEU A 41 0.44 -11.87 -5.68
N HIS A 42 -0.25 -12.86 -6.23
CA HIS A 42 0.35 -14.10 -6.77
C HIS A 42 1.35 -14.76 -5.80
N VAL A 43 0.94 -14.93 -4.56
CA VAL A 43 1.79 -15.39 -3.46
C VAL A 43 2.37 -16.80 -3.66
N GLU A 44 1.76 -17.61 -4.51
CA GLU A 44 2.21 -18.97 -4.86
C GLU A 44 3.00 -19.03 -6.18
N SER A 45 3.39 -17.89 -6.72
CA SER A 45 4.14 -17.80 -7.96
C SER A 45 5.65 -17.69 -7.73
N ASP A 46 6.42 -17.72 -8.84
CA ASP A 46 7.86 -17.46 -8.85
C ASP A 46 8.20 -15.99 -9.08
N ARG A 47 7.22 -15.10 -9.04
CA ARG A 47 7.43 -13.66 -9.26
C ARG A 47 8.31 -13.07 -8.16
N PRO A 48 9.09 -12.02 -8.49
CA PRO A 48 9.86 -11.31 -7.47
C PRO A 48 8.97 -10.82 -6.33
N GLY A 49 9.37 -11.10 -5.10
CA GLY A 49 8.60 -10.75 -3.90
C GLY A 49 7.54 -11.76 -3.47
N ALA A 50 7.18 -12.74 -4.29
CA ALA A 50 6.11 -13.71 -3.95
C ALA A 50 6.37 -14.47 -2.65
N ARG A 51 7.61 -14.87 -2.40
CA ARG A 51 8.00 -15.55 -1.16
C ARG A 51 7.79 -14.66 0.08
N ALA A 52 8.19 -13.40 -0.02
CA ALA A 52 7.99 -12.42 1.07
C ALA A 52 6.49 -12.16 1.31
N LEU A 53 5.68 -12.06 0.25
CA LEU A 53 4.23 -11.93 0.34
C LEU A 53 3.57 -13.15 0.98
N SER A 54 3.98 -14.36 0.56
CA SER A 54 3.49 -15.61 1.14
C SER A 54 3.80 -15.69 2.65
N ALA A 55 5.02 -15.34 3.04
CA ALA A 55 5.40 -15.27 4.44
C ALA A 55 4.57 -14.25 5.23
N ALA A 56 4.32 -13.07 4.66
CA ALA A 56 3.52 -12.03 5.29
C ALA A 56 2.05 -12.49 5.51
N VAL A 57 1.49 -13.22 4.56
CA VAL A 57 0.16 -13.84 4.72
C VAL A 57 0.18 -14.90 5.83
N ALA A 58 1.16 -15.79 5.82
CA ALA A 58 1.28 -16.84 6.83
C ALA A 58 1.47 -16.28 8.25
N GLN A 59 2.20 -15.17 8.39
CA GLN A 59 2.45 -14.49 9.66
C GLN A 59 1.29 -13.59 10.13
N GLY A 60 0.29 -13.37 9.28
CA GLY A 60 -0.84 -12.49 9.58
C GLY A 60 -0.57 -10.99 9.41
N THR A 61 0.53 -10.61 8.79
CA THR A 61 0.81 -9.22 8.41
C THR A 61 -0.15 -8.76 7.30
N ILE A 62 -0.42 -9.63 6.34
CA ILE A 62 -1.44 -9.44 5.31
C ILE A 62 -2.59 -10.38 5.64
N ARG A 63 -3.79 -9.82 5.81
CA ARG A 63 -4.99 -10.58 6.17
C ARG A 63 -6.09 -10.33 5.15
N GLN A 64 -6.69 -11.40 4.66
CA GLN A 64 -7.86 -11.30 3.79
C GLN A 64 -9.11 -10.98 4.59
N GLN A 65 -9.93 -10.07 4.08
CA GLN A 65 -11.27 -9.83 4.55
C GLN A 65 -12.24 -9.75 3.38
N ALA A 66 -13.33 -10.49 3.45
CA ALA A 66 -14.37 -10.49 2.42
C ALA A 66 -15.12 -9.14 2.40
N LEU A 67 -15.53 -8.72 1.20
CA LEU A 67 -16.50 -7.63 1.05
C LEU A 67 -17.87 -8.09 1.55
N ALA A 68 -18.70 -7.13 1.96
CA ALA A 68 -20.08 -7.41 2.32
C ALA A 68 -20.86 -7.98 1.12
N ASP A 69 -21.83 -8.86 1.39
CA ASP A 69 -22.57 -9.62 0.35
C ASP A 69 -23.30 -8.72 -0.68
N HIS A 70 -23.65 -7.49 -0.29
CA HIS A 70 -24.33 -6.53 -1.16
C HIS A 70 -23.42 -5.67 -2.03
N SER A 71 -22.11 -5.97 -2.07
CA SER A 71 -21.12 -5.12 -2.73
C SER A 71 -21.07 -5.22 -4.25
N ALA A 72 -21.72 -6.25 -4.85
CA ALA A 72 -21.58 -6.55 -6.27
C ALA A 72 -21.90 -5.36 -7.21
N THR A 73 -22.96 -4.61 -6.93
CA THR A 73 -23.35 -3.46 -7.75
C THR A 73 -22.33 -2.33 -7.71
N GLU A 74 -21.87 -1.96 -6.51
CA GLU A 74 -20.84 -0.91 -6.36
C GLU A 74 -19.50 -1.35 -6.92
N LEU A 75 -19.13 -2.62 -6.76
CA LEU A 75 -17.91 -3.18 -7.34
C LEU A 75 -17.95 -3.06 -8.88
N ALA A 76 -19.09 -3.39 -9.51
CA ALA A 76 -19.28 -3.24 -10.94
C ALA A 76 -19.18 -1.77 -11.39
N ARG A 77 -19.77 -0.83 -10.64
CA ARG A 77 -19.69 0.60 -10.94
C ARG A 77 -18.25 1.12 -10.87
N LEU A 78 -17.54 0.82 -9.80
CA LEU A 78 -16.15 1.23 -9.63
C LEU A 78 -15.25 0.56 -10.68
N GLY A 79 -15.56 -0.66 -11.08
CA GLY A 79 -14.86 -1.41 -12.13
C GLY A 79 -14.95 -0.78 -13.54
N LEU A 80 -15.87 0.17 -13.75
CA LEU A 80 -15.90 0.98 -14.99
C LEU A 80 -14.79 2.04 -15.02
N LEU A 81 -14.25 2.39 -13.86
CA LEU A 81 -13.28 3.48 -13.69
C LEU A 81 -11.91 2.99 -13.24
N LEU A 82 -11.86 1.87 -12.54
CA LEU A 82 -10.70 1.31 -11.87
C LEU A 82 -10.55 -0.17 -12.22
N ASP A 83 -9.37 -0.73 -11.99
CA ASP A 83 -9.23 -2.18 -12.03
C ASP A 83 -9.97 -2.85 -10.85
N ALA A 84 -10.12 -4.17 -10.93
CA ALA A 84 -10.92 -4.91 -9.96
C ALA A 84 -10.29 -4.89 -8.55
N GLY A 85 -8.97 -4.93 -8.46
CA GLY A 85 -8.25 -4.85 -7.19
C GLY A 85 -8.46 -3.51 -6.50
N GLU A 86 -8.23 -2.42 -7.22
CA GLU A 86 -8.45 -1.06 -6.72
C GLU A 86 -9.90 -0.82 -6.28
N ALA A 87 -10.85 -1.23 -7.12
CA ALA A 87 -12.28 -1.09 -6.81
C ALA A 87 -12.64 -1.84 -5.53
N SER A 88 -12.17 -3.07 -5.38
CA SER A 88 -12.44 -3.88 -4.19
C SER A 88 -11.75 -3.33 -2.93
N ALA A 89 -10.53 -2.81 -3.05
CA ALA A 89 -9.82 -2.18 -1.94
C ALA A 89 -10.55 -0.92 -1.45
N ILE A 90 -11.05 -0.09 -2.34
CA ILE A 90 -11.84 1.10 -1.99
C ILE A 90 -13.11 0.70 -1.24
N LEU A 91 -13.84 -0.31 -1.72
CA LEU A 91 -15.05 -0.77 -1.02
C LEU A 91 -14.74 -1.36 0.35
N LEU A 92 -13.68 -2.15 0.49
CA LEU A 92 -13.26 -2.67 1.79
C LEU A 92 -12.89 -1.55 2.76
N ALA A 93 -12.15 -0.55 2.27
CA ALA A 93 -11.76 0.61 3.06
C ALA A 93 -12.99 1.38 3.59
N GLU A 94 -14.00 1.56 2.74
CA GLU A 94 -15.25 2.21 3.12
C GLU A 94 -16.05 1.38 4.13
N GLN A 95 -16.22 0.08 3.88
CA GLN A 95 -16.97 -0.83 4.75
C GLN A 95 -16.35 -1.00 6.13
N THR A 96 -15.03 -0.99 6.21
CA THR A 96 -14.30 -1.13 7.48
C THR A 96 -14.10 0.19 8.21
N GLN A 97 -14.46 1.31 7.58
CA GLN A 97 -14.12 2.64 8.09
C GLN A 97 -12.65 2.72 8.49
N CYS A 98 -11.78 2.34 7.56
CA CYS A 98 -10.35 2.17 7.80
C CYS A 98 -9.68 3.46 8.28
N ARG A 99 -8.53 3.29 8.95
CA ARG A 99 -7.65 4.42 9.30
C ARG A 99 -7.15 5.11 8.03
N PHE A 100 -6.71 4.33 7.05
CA PHE A 100 -6.39 4.79 5.71
C PHE A 100 -6.33 3.62 4.74
N LEU A 101 -6.46 3.94 3.45
CA LEU A 101 -6.19 3.04 2.34
C LEU A 101 -4.77 3.31 1.82
N LEU A 102 -3.93 2.29 1.82
CA LEU A 102 -2.58 2.34 1.25
C LEU A 102 -2.68 2.12 -0.26
N ILE A 103 -2.53 3.20 -1.02
CA ILE A 103 -2.70 3.20 -2.48
C ILE A 103 -1.86 4.31 -3.11
N ASP A 104 -1.17 4.02 -4.20
CA ASP A 104 -0.34 4.98 -4.92
C ASP A 104 -0.93 5.42 -6.26
N GLU A 105 -1.79 4.61 -6.87
CA GLU A 105 -2.36 4.93 -8.17
C GLU A 105 -3.24 6.20 -8.07
N ARG A 106 -2.95 7.18 -8.92
CA ARG A 106 -3.54 8.53 -8.85
C ARG A 106 -5.07 8.52 -8.92
N ARG A 107 -5.63 7.77 -9.87
CA ARG A 107 -7.08 7.73 -10.07
C ARG A 107 -7.80 7.06 -8.91
N GLY A 108 -7.25 5.96 -8.40
CA GLY A 108 -7.78 5.30 -7.22
C GLY A 108 -7.77 6.21 -6.00
N ARG A 109 -6.69 6.97 -5.81
CA ARG A 109 -6.59 7.97 -4.72
C ARG A 109 -7.65 9.07 -4.85
N GLN A 110 -7.87 9.58 -6.06
CA GLN A 110 -8.89 10.62 -6.29
C GLN A 110 -10.30 10.11 -5.97
N ILE A 111 -10.63 8.90 -6.41
CA ILE A 111 -11.95 8.30 -6.16
C ILE A 111 -12.12 8.00 -4.67
N ALA A 112 -11.12 7.43 -4.02
CA ALA A 112 -11.16 7.16 -2.58
C ALA A 112 -11.38 8.44 -1.76
N ARG A 113 -10.66 9.50 -2.07
CA ARG A 113 -10.84 10.82 -1.42
C ARG A 113 -12.24 11.38 -1.64
N GLY A 114 -12.77 11.27 -2.85
CA GLY A 114 -14.14 11.70 -3.16
C GLY A 114 -15.21 10.93 -2.38
N ARG A 115 -14.89 9.74 -1.91
CA ARG A 115 -15.73 8.91 -1.04
C ARG A 115 -15.46 9.11 0.46
N GLY A 116 -14.60 10.06 0.81
CA GLY A 116 -14.27 10.36 2.20
C GLY A 116 -13.30 9.37 2.85
N ILE A 117 -12.58 8.57 2.06
CA ILE A 117 -11.61 7.59 2.55
C ILE A 117 -10.24 8.27 2.67
N PRO A 118 -9.60 8.25 3.86
CA PRO A 118 -8.22 8.70 3.99
C PRO A 118 -7.28 7.81 3.15
N VAL A 119 -6.35 8.42 2.43
CA VAL A 119 -5.38 7.70 1.61
C VAL A 119 -3.95 8.04 2.00
N VAL A 120 -3.09 7.03 1.96
CA VAL A 120 -1.65 7.17 2.18
C VAL A 120 -0.94 6.42 1.06
N GLY A 121 0.08 7.00 0.48
CA GLY A 121 0.96 6.33 -0.47
C GLY A 121 2.15 5.68 0.21
N LEU A 122 2.92 4.90 -0.56
CA LEU A 122 4.10 4.22 -0.04
C LEU A 122 5.14 5.21 0.51
N ALA A 123 5.31 6.37 -0.13
CA ALA A 123 6.20 7.42 0.37
C ALA A 123 5.85 7.87 1.79
N GLY A 124 4.56 8.00 2.10
CA GLY A 124 4.09 8.33 3.45
C GLY A 124 4.41 7.23 4.48
N VAL A 125 4.28 5.97 4.08
CA VAL A 125 4.67 4.82 4.92
C VAL A 125 6.17 4.82 5.20
N LEU A 126 7.01 5.07 4.21
CA LEU A 126 8.46 5.15 4.38
C LEU A 126 8.85 6.30 5.31
N LEU A 127 8.18 7.44 5.20
CA LEU A 127 8.41 8.57 6.10
C LEU A 127 8.04 8.21 7.54
N ALA A 128 6.91 7.56 7.76
CA ALA A 128 6.50 7.07 9.08
C ALA A 128 7.52 6.06 9.65
N ALA A 129 8.01 5.16 8.79
CA ALA A 129 9.02 4.18 9.17
C ALA A 129 10.33 4.83 9.62
N LYS A 130 10.79 5.86 8.90
CA LYS A 130 11.98 6.62 9.30
C LYS A 130 11.79 7.31 10.64
N ARG A 131 10.67 7.98 10.83
CA ARG A 131 10.34 8.68 12.09
C ARG A 131 10.25 7.74 13.28
N SER A 132 9.91 6.47 13.03
CA SER A 132 9.84 5.42 14.04
C SER A 132 11.17 4.65 14.21
N GLY A 133 12.22 5.03 13.52
CA GLY A 133 13.53 4.37 13.60
C GLY A 133 13.62 3.03 12.87
N LEU A 134 12.66 2.70 12.01
CA LEU A 134 12.62 1.43 11.26
C LEU A 134 13.42 1.48 9.96
N LEU A 135 13.71 2.68 9.46
CA LEU A 135 14.52 2.92 8.26
C LEU A 135 15.60 3.94 8.55
N PRO A 136 16.87 3.66 8.23
CA PRO A 136 17.94 4.67 8.36
C PRO A 136 17.86 5.73 7.26
N SER A 137 17.39 5.37 6.06
CA SER A 137 17.35 6.26 4.90
C SER A 137 16.13 5.98 4.01
N VAL A 138 15.32 6.99 3.82
CA VAL A 138 14.22 6.99 2.85
C VAL A 138 14.78 7.03 1.42
N ALA A 139 15.82 7.82 1.18
CA ALA A 139 16.46 7.94 -0.13
C ALA A 139 16.98 6.58 -0.64
N SER A 140 17.65 5.81 0.21
CA SER A 140 18.15 4.48 -0.14
C SER A 140 16.99 3.52 -0.46
N THR A 141 15.93 3.54 0.33
CA THR A 141 14.76 2.69 0.12
C THR A 141 14.02 3.05 -1.18
N LEU A 142 13.88 4.35 -1.49
CA LEU A 142 13.30 4.80 -2.75
C LEU A 142 14.15 4.39 -3.96
N ALA A 143 15.49 4.41 -3.83
CA ALA A 143 16.38 3.91 -4.88
C ALA A 143 16.19 2.41 -5.12
N ASP A 144 16.05 1.61 -4.06
CA ASP A 144 15.77 0.19 -4.16
C ASP A 144 14.43 -0.07 -4.88
N LEU A 145 13.38 0.65 -4.49
CA LEU A 145 12.07 0.56 -5.14
C LEU A 145 12.15 0.90 -6.63
N SER A 146 12.86 1.97 -6.98
CA SER A 146 13.05 2.39 -8.38
C SER A 146 13.77 1.31 -9.20
N ARG A 147 14.80 0.67 -8.64
CA ARG A 147 15.50 -0.45 -9.30
C ARG A 147 14.59 -1.64 -9.58
N GLU A 148 13.62 -1.88 -8.70
CA GLU A 148 12.62 -2.93 -8.87
C GLU A 148 11.43 -2.50 -9.74
N GLY A 149 11.49 -1.32 -10.35
CA GLY A 149 10.46 -0.83 -11.26
C GLY A 149 9.28 -0.12 -10.60
N TYR A 150 9.33 0.11 -9.29
CA TYR A 150 8.30 0.88 -8.60
C TYR A 150 8.59 2.37 -8.75
N ARG A 151 7.73 3.08 -9.48
CA ARG A 151 7.99 4.48 -9.84
C ARG A 151 7.12 5.43 -9.04
N LEU A 152 7.76 6.42 -8.46
CA LEU A 152 7.14 7.60 -7.86
C LEU A 152 7.56 8.83 -8.67
N SER A 153 6.71 9.85 -8.72
CA SER A 153 7.06 11.10 -9.42
C SER A 153 8.25 11.80 -8.75
N ASP A 154 9.05 12.50 -9.53
CA ASP A 154 10.20 13.25 -9.02
C ASP A 154 9.77 14.30 -7.98
N ALA A 155 8.61 14.94 -8.20
CA ALA A 155 8.05 15.90 -7.26
C ALA A 155 7.73 15.26 -5.91
N LEU A 156 7.13 14.05 -5.90
CA LEU A 156 6.83 13.32 -4.69
C LEU A 156 8.10 12.85 -3.97
N VAL A 157 9.09 12.34 -4.72
CA VAL A 157 10.39 11.94 -4.17
C VAL A 157 11.07 13.12 -3.49
N SER A 158 11.14 14.28 -4.16
CA SER A 158 11.74 15.49 -3.61
C SER A 158 11.05 15.92 -2.31
N GLU A 159 9.73 15.91 -2.28
CA GLU A 159 8.97 16.33 -1.10
C GLU A 159 9.15 15.34 0.07
N VAL A 160 9.11 14.03 -0.17
CA VAL A 160 9.30 13.07 0.91
C VAL A 160 10.73 13.10 1.47
N LEU A 161 11.75 13.33 0.64
CA LEU A 161 13.13 13.49 1.10
C LEU A 161 13.27 14.75 1.94
N ARG A 162 12.63 15.85 1.54
CA ARG A 162 12.59 17.07 2.33
C ARG A 162 11.97 16.82 3.72
N LEU A 163 10.83 16.16 3.77
CA LEU A 163 10.14 15.82 5.02
C LEU A 163 10.93 14.83 5.88
N ALA A 164 11.72 13.95 5.26
CA ALA A 164 12.58 13.00 5.95
C ALA A 164 13.88 13.62 6.47
N GLY A 165 14.17 14.89 6.12
CA GLY A 165 15.43 15.54 6.46
C GLY A 165 16.63 15.03 5.64
N GLU A 166 16.38 14.46 4.47
CA GLU A 166 17.37 13.86 3.57
C GLU A 166 17.55 14.63 2.26
N ALA A 167 16.89 15.78 2.11
CA ALA A 167 17.09 16.63 0.95
C ALA A 167 18.54 17.14 0.93
N GLU A 168 19.19 17.06 -0.25
CA GLU A 168 20.50 17.69 -0.42
C GLU A 168 20.37 19.18 -0.13
N SER A 169 21.26 19.71 0.70
CA SER A 169 21.38 21.15 0.87
C SER A 169 21.75 21.73 -0.48
N ALA A 170 20.91 22.59 -1.04
CA ALA A 170 21.28 23.37 -2.21
C ALA A 170 22.52 24.18 -1.83
N GLY A 171 23.68 23.71 -2.30
CA GLY A 171 24.95 24.39 -2.16
C GLY A 171 25.01 25.63 -3.06
#